data_7f9b9a58e802e3bf23de80e57c72df1d
#
_entry.id   7f9b9a58e802e3bf23de80e57c72df1d
#
_cell.length_a   1.000
_cell.length_b   1.000
_cell.length_c   1.000
_cell.angle_alpha   90.00
_cell.angle_beta   90.00
_cell.angle_gamma   90.00
#
_symmetry.space_group_name_H-M   'P 1'
#
loop_
_entity.id
_entity.type
_entity.pdbx_description
1 polymer ?
#
loop_
_entity_poly.entity_id
_entity_poly.type
_entity_poly.pdbx_seq_one_letter_code
_entity_poly.pdbx_strand_id
1 'polypeptide(L)'
;MTDSQASADLESHLASELRRVIDEAAVRDLASRYCWAIDRLDRAAFDTVFLPDATAVLGQGEERGIEEIWAKVDLVLSPLTCSQHLVGSHVVEVDGDTATHRCQFHAQHVMKGCEGGDQYIVAGTYEDRVERTAAGWRIRHRDLTVLWTSGNPLVARR
;
A
#
# COMPACT_ATOMS: atom_id res chain seq x y z
N MET A 1 25.84 29.66 -26.68
CA MET A 1 25.27 28.29 -26.54
C MET A 1 24.92 27.85 -27.96
N THR A 2 25.43 26.72 -28.41
CA THR A 2 25.11 26.18 -29.75
C THR A 2 23.78 25.47 -29.68
N ASP A 3 23.01 25.43 -30.79
CA ASP A 3 21.70 24.71 -30.87
C ASP A 3 21.83 23.25 -30.41
N SER A 4 22.97 22.60 -30.67
CA SER A 4 23.28 21.24 -30.22
C SER A 4 23.31 21.08 -28.69
N GLN A 5 23.87 22.06 -27.96
CA GLN A 5 23.90 22.01 -26.50
C GLN A 5 22.51 22.20 -25.90
N ALA A 6 21.70 23.12 -26.44
CA ALA A 6 20.33 23.35 -25.98
C ALA A 6 19.44 22.12 -26.21
N SER A 7 19.65 21.39 -27.33
CA SER A 7 18.91 20.12 -27.62
C SER A 7 19.30 19.03 -26.61
N ALA A 8 20.57 18.84 -26.31
CA ALA A 8 21.05 17.84 -25.36
C ALA A 8 20.55 18.12 -23.91
N ASP A 9 20.53 19.39 -23.52
CA ASP A 9 20.06 19.82 -22.20
C ASP A 9 18.53 19.58 -22.09
N LEU A 10 17.75 19.83 -23.14
CA LEU A 10 16.32 19.55 -23.18
C LEU A 10 16.04 18.05 -23.13
N GLU A 11 16.77 17.23 -23.89
CA GLU A 11 16.62 15.77 -23.86
C GLU A 11 16.91 15.20 -22.47
N SER A 12 17.98 15.67 -21.82
CA SER A 12 18.33 15.27 -20.46
C SER A 12 17.25 15.65 -19.46
N HIS A 13 16.69 16.86 -19.57
CA HIS A 13 15.61 17.32 -18.72
C HIS A 13 14.35 16.47 -18.90
N LEU A 14 13.95 16.21 -20.14
CA LEU A 14 12.78 15.37 -20.46
C LEU A 14 12.94 13.93 -19.95
N ALA A 15 14.14 13.35 -20.08
CA ALA A 15 14.44 12.01 -19.57
C ALA A 15 14.33 11.96 -18.04
N SER A 16 14.78 13.00 -17.34
CA SER A 16 14.65 13.12 -15.88
C SER A 16 13.19 13.20 -15.44
N GLU A 17 12.39 14.07 -16.09
CA GLU A 17 10.97 14.22 -15.79
C GLU A 17 10.17 12.95 -16.09
N LEU A 18 10.46 12.27 -17.20
CA LEU A 18 9.84 11.00 -17.53
C LEU A 18 10.14 9.92 -16.47
N ARG A 19 11.40 9.85 -16.03
CA ARG A 19 11.79 8.90 -14.97
C ARG A 19 11.02 9.18 -13.68
N ARG A 20 10.93 10.45 -13.26
CA ARG A 20 10.17 10.87 -12.08
C ARG A 20 8.70 10.42 -12.17
N VAL A 21 8.04 10.66 -13.30
CA VAL A 21 6.63 10.28 -13.51
C VAL A 21 6.45 8.77 -13.46
N ILE A 22 7.37 8.00 -14.05
CA ILE A 22 7.35 6.53 -14.03
C ILE A 22 7.51 6.02 -12.59
N ASP A 23 8.44 6.58 -11.85
CA ASP A 23 8.70 6.20 -10.45
C ASP A 23 7.52 6.52 -9.54
N GLU A 24 6.96 7.72 -9.64
CA GLU A 24 5.75 8.11 -8.89
C GLU A 24 4.57 7.17 -9.21
N ALA A 25 4.37 6.81 -10.47
CA ALA A 25 3.33 5.88 -10.87
C ALA A 25 3.55 4.48 -10.29
N ALA A 26 4.80 3.98 -10.32
CA ALA A 26 5.16 2.67 -9.80
C ALA A 26 5.03 2.59 -8.26
N VAL A 27 5.40 3.65 -7.55
CA VAL A 27 5.23 3.74 -6.09
C VAL A 27 3.73 3.79 -5.73
N ARG A 28 2.94 4.58 -6.44
CA ARG A 28 1.48 4.66 -6.24
C ARG A 28 0.78 3.31 -6.47
N ASP A 29 1.24 2.56 -7.47
CA ASP A 29 0.68 1.24 -7.82
C ASP A 29 0.86 0.21 -6.70
N LEU A 30 1.87 0.34 -5.83
CA LEU A 30 2.06 -0.57 -4.69
C LEU A 30 0.84 -0.62 -3.77
N ALA A 31 0.16 0.50 -3.52
CA ALA A 31 -1.04 0.52 -2.70
C ALA A 31 -2.20 -0.24 -3.35
N SER A 32 -2.39 -0.09 -4.66
CA SER A 32 -3.41 -0.83 -5.41
C SER A 32 -3.11 -2.33 -5.43
N ARG A 33 -1.86 -2.71 -5.68
CA ARG A 33 -1.41 -4.12 -5.66
C ARG A 33 -1.59 -4.76 -4.29
N TYR A 34 -1.28 -4.02 -3.23
CA TYR A 34 -1.56 -4.44 -1.85
C TYR A 34 -3.04 -4.74 -1.66
N CYS A 35 -3.93 -3.81 -1.99
CA CYS A 35 -5.38 -3.99 -1.84
C CYS A 35 -5.88 -5.23 -2.59
N TRP A 36 -5.48 -5.41 -3.85
CA TRP A 36 -5.85 -6.59 -4.62
C TRP A 36 -5.32 -7.90 -4.03
N ALA A 37 -4.10 -7.89 -3.49
CA ALA A 37 -3.51 -9.07 -2.88
C ALA A 37 -4.24 -9.49 -1.60
N ILE A 38 -4.53 -8.54 -0.71
CA ILE A 38 -5.18 -8.85 0.57
C ILE A 38 -6.66 -9.19 0.41
N ASP A 39 -7.39 -8.54 -0.50
CA ASP A 39 -8.82 -8.83 -0.75
C ASP A 39 -9.05 -10.22 -1.35
N ARG A 40 -8.03 -10.79 -1.98
CA ARG A 40 -8.04 -12.14 -2.56
C ARG A 40 -7.29 -13.17 -1.73
N LEU A 41 -6.64 -12.75 -0.65
CA LEU A 41 -5.70 -13.56 0.12
C LEU A 41 -4.63 -14.20 -0.78
N ASP A 42 -4.17 -13.45 -1.79
CA ASP A 42 -3.13 -13.87 -2.72
C ASP A 42 -1.75 -13.56 -2.14
N ARG A 43 -1.18 -14.56 -1.45
CA ARG A 43 0.13 -14.48 -0.84
C ARG A 43 1.23 -14.18 -1.85
N ALA A 44 1.20 -14.80 -3.03
CA ALA A 44 2.22 -14.60 -4.04
C ALA A 44 2.23 -13.16 -4.58
N ALA A 45 1.06 -12.55 -4.80
CA ALA A 45 0.95 -11.15 -5.14
C ALA A 45 1.42 -10.25 -4.00
N PHE A 46 1.06 -10.57 -2.75
CA PHE A 46 1.48 -9.84 -1.56
C PHE A 46 3.01 -9.79 -1.41
N ASP A 47 3.71 -10.90 -1.65
CA ASP A 47 5.18 -10.99 -1.59
C ASP A 47 5.89 -10.08 -2.59
N THR A 48 5.16 -9.57 -3.60
CA THR A 48 5.70 -8.60 -4.56
C THR A 48 5.53 -7.15 -4.12
N VAL A 49 4.88 -6.87 -2.99
CA VAL A 49 4.60 -5.51 -2.50
C VAL A 49 5.61 -5.06 -1.47
N PHE A 50 5.95 -5.92 -0.52
CA PHE A 50 6.86 -5.62 0.58
C PHE A 50 8.27 -6.17 0.34
N LEU A 51 9.25 -5.58 1.03
CA LEU A 51 10.56 -6.21 1.20
C LEU A 51 10.43 -7.40 2.17
N PRO A 52 11.28 -8.45 2.05
CA PRO A 52 11.21 -9.60 2.94
C PRO A 52 11.37 -9.26 4.43
N ASP A 53 12.18 -8.24 4.72
CA ASP A 53 12.48 -7.71 6.07
C ASP A 53 11.74 -6.39 6.37
N ALA A 54 10.65 -6.11 5.65
CA ALA A 54 9.81 -4.95 5.89
C ALA A 54 9.22 -4.96 7.30
N THR A 55 8.80 -3.78 7.76
CA THR A 55 8.03 -3.65 9.00
C THR A 55 6.69 -2.99 8.73
N ALA A 56 5.70 -3.22 9.60
CA ALA A 56 4.42 -2.54 9.50
C ALA A 56 3.79 -2.33 10.88
N VAL A 57 3.04 -1.25 11.01
CA VAL A 57 2.14 -1.02 12.13
C VAL A 57 0.71 -1.07 11.59
N LEU A 58 0.05 -2.22 11.77
CA LEU A 58 -1.30 -2.48 11.24
C LEU A 58 -2.35 -2.49 12.37
N GLY A 59 -2.20 -1.62 13.34
CA GLY A 59 -3.06 -1.50 14.52
C GLY A 59 -2.25 -1.41 15.80
N GLN A 60 -2.27 -2.44 16.64
CA GLN A 60 -1.45 -2.47 17.86
C GLN A 60 -0.19 -3.31 17.63
N GLY A 61 0.95 -2.73 17.95
CA GLY A 61 2.25 -3.38 17.78
C GLY A 61 2.87 -3.13 16.41
N GLU A 62 4.09 -3.60 16.24
CA GLU A 62 4.82 -3.55 14.97
C GLU A 62 5.09 -4.99 14.52
N GLU A 63 4.66 -5.33 13.33
CA GLU A 63 4.97 -6.58 12.65
C GLU A 63 6.34 -6.45 11.97
N ARG A 64 7.19 -7.49 12.10
CA ARG A 64 8.57 -7.52 11.59
C ARG A 64 8.80 -8.65 10.61
N GLY A 65 9.10 -8.30 9.38
CA GLY A 65 9.22 -9.23 8.27
C GLY A 65 7.87 -9.53 7.62
N ILE A 66 7.96 -9.90 6.34
CA ILE A 66 6.78 -10.13 5.50
C ILE A 66 5.86 -11.24 6.03
N GLU A 67 6.41 -12.21 6.79
CA GLU A 67 5.64 -13.31 7.38
C GLU A 67 4.71 -12.82 8.49
N GLU A 68 5.19 -11.95 9.39
CA GLU A 68 4.37 -11.40 10.45
C GLU A 68 3.32 -10.43 9.90
N ILE A 69 3.70 -9.62 8.90
CA ILE A 69 2.77 -8.70 8.22
C ILE A 69 1.64 -9.50 7.56
N TRP A 70 1.99 -10.58 6.83
CA TRP A 70 0.98 -11.46 6.23
C TRP A 70 0.09 -12.14 7.27
N ALA A 71 0.69 -12.70 8.32
CA ALA A 71 -0.06 -13.35 9.38
C ALA A 71 -1.09 -12.42 10.02
N LYS A 72 -0.74 -11.12 10.19
CA LYS A 72 -1.65 -10.10 10.69
C LYS A 72 -2.81 -9.82 9.73
N VAL A 73 -2.52 -9.73 8.44
CA VAL A 73 -3.54 -9.56 7.39
C VAL A 73 -4.47 -10.77 7.33
N ASP A 74 -3.91 -11.98 7.29
CA ASP A 74 -4.66 -13.22 7.21
C ASP A 74 -5.56 -13.42 8.44
N LEU A 75 -5.06 -13.13 9.64
CA LEU A 75 -5.84 -13.19 10.88
C LEU A 75 -7.14 -12.36 10.81
N VAL A 76 -7.08 -11.19 10.17
CA VAL A 76 -8.23 -10.28 10.07
C VAL A 76 -9.14 -10.63 8.90
N LEU A 77 -8.57 -10.96 7.73
CA LEU A 77 -9.33 -11.05 6.48
C LEU A 77 -9.79 -12.46 6.12
N SER A 78 -9.04 -13.52 6.48
CA SER A 78 -9.40 -14.88 6.10
C SER A 78 -10.75 -15.37 6.68
N PRO A 79 -11.23 -14.88 7.84
CA PRO A 79 -12.54 -15.26 8.36
C PRO A 79 -13.72 -14.57 7.68
N LEU A 80 -13.45 -13.50 6.92
CA LEU A 80 -14.50 -12.71 6.28
C LEU A 80 -15.11 -13.46 5.09
N THR A 81 -16.38 -13.16 4.79
CA THR A 81 -17.00 -13.61 3.54
C THR A 81 -16.37 -12.92 2.34
N CYS A 82 -16.04 -11.64 2.48
CA CYS A 82 -15.25 -10.86 1.53
C CYS A 82 -14.78 -9.56 2.18
N SER A 83 -13.74 -8.97 1.59
CA SER A 83 -13.31 -7.59 1.86
C SER A 83 -13.13 -6.83 0.55
N GLN A 84 -13.16 -5.50 0.63
CA GLN A 84 -12.86 -4.61 -0.47
C GLN A 84 -12.14 -3.37 0.07
N HIS A 85 -10.89 -3.18 -0.38
CA HIS A 85 -10.09 -2.02 -0.05
C HIS A 85 -10.03 -1.07 -1.25
N LEU A 86 -10.40 0.19 -1.01
CA LEU A 86 -10.23 1.27 -1.97
C LEU A 86 -9.19 2.25 -1.45
N VAL A 87 -8.28 2.70 -2.30
CA VAL A 87 -7.25 3.68 -1.97
C VAL A 87 -7.30 4.85 -2.92
N GLY A 88 -6.96 6.04 -2.41
CA GLY A 88 -6.97 7.27 -3.19
C GLY A 88 -6.22 8.40 -2.48
N SER A 89 -6.29 9.60 -3.04
CA SER A 89 -5.61 10.80 -2.50
C SER A 89 -4.11 10.58 -2.29
N HIS A 90 -3.46 9.95 -3.29
CA HIS A 90 -2.05 9.59 -3.22
C HIS A 90 -1.14 10.82 -3.26
N VAL A 91 -0.15 10.84 -2.39
CA VAL A 91 1.00 11.75 -2.41
C VAL A 91 2.26 10.91 -2.42
N VAL A 92 3.15 11.16 -3.39
CA VAL A 92 4.41 10.44 -3.56
C VAL A 92 5.54 11.46 -3.65
N GLU A 93 6.62 11.22 -2.92
CA GLU A 93 7.85 11.99 -3.01
C GLU A 93 9.00 11.00 -3.24
N VAL A 94 9.67 11.11 -4.40
CA VAL A 94 10.78 10.23 -4.80
C VAL A 94 12.11 10.96 -4.58
N ASP A 95 13.03 10.28 -3.89
CA ASP A 95 14.41 10.74 -3.70
C ASP A 95 15.38 9.60 -4.04
N GLY A 96 15.90 9.62 -5.27
CA GLY A 96 16.80 8.59 -5.79
C GLY A 96 16.18 7.20 -5.77
N ASP A 97 16.72 6.31 -4.94
CA ASP A 97 16.25 4.93 -4.78
C ASP A 97 15.33 4.73 -3.56
N THR A 98 14.90 5.81 -2.95
CA THR A 98 13.92 5.83 -1.86
C THR A 98 12.73 6.70 -2.23
N ALA A 99 11.58 6.43 -1.59
CA ALA A 99 10.41 7.28 -1.72
C ALA A 99 9.56 7.24 -0.44
N THR A 100 8.77 8.29 -0.24
CA THR A 100 7.64 8.28 0.69
C THR A 100 6.35 8.25 -0.10
N HIS A 101 5.37 7.54 0.43
CA HIS A 101 4.04 7.47 -0.14
C HIS A 101 3.01 7.55 0.98
N ARG A 102 1.96 8.34 0.76
CA ARG A 102 0.78 8.34 1.63
C ARG A 102 -0.48 8.32 0.79
N CYS A 103 -1.49 7.64 1.30
CA CYS A 103 -2.81 7.63 0.67
C CYS A 103 -3.90 7.43 1.73
N GLN A 104 -5.14 7.74 1.35
CA GLN A 104 -6.32 7.40 2.12
C GLN A 104 -6.82 6.02 1.70
N PHE A 105 -7.34 5.25 2.66
CA PHE A 105 -8.02 4.00 2.38
C PHE A 105 -9.43 3.97 2.95
N HIS A 106 -10.29 3.19 2.31
CA HIS A 106 -11.62 2.81 2.77
C HIS A 106 -11.78 1.30 2.58
N ALA A 107 -11.93 0.57 3.67
CA ALA A 107 -12.01 -0.89 3.69
C ALA A 107 -13.40 -1.33 4.13
N GLN A 108 -14.11 -2.04 3.26
CA GLN A 108 -15.36 -2.71 3.57
C GLN A 108 -15.09 -4.16 3.93
N HIS A 109 -15.49 -4.57 5.13
CA HIS A 109 -15.44 -5.95 5.60
C HIS A 109 -16.85 -6.52 5.67
N VAL A 110 -17.04 -7.74 5.19
CA VAL A 110 -18.34 -8.45 5.21
C VAL A 110 -18.17 -9.84 5.81
N MET A 111 -18.95 -10.14 6.84
CA MET A 111 -19.05 -11.47 7.44
C MET A 111 -20.54 -11.86 7.53
N LYS A 112 -21.02 -12.68 6.59
CA LYS A 112 -22.42 -13.12 6.56
C LYS A 112 -22.80 -13.89 7.82
N GLY A 113 -23.97 -13.56 8.40
CA GLY A 113 -24.49 -14.19 9.60
C GLY A 113 -23.84 -13.71 10.89
N CYS A 114 -23.12 -12.60 10.88
CA CYS A 114 -22.55 -12.01 12.08
C CYS A 114 -23.65 -11.40 12.95
N GLU A 115 -23.68 -11.73 14.24
CA GLU A 115 -24.63 -11.13 15.19
C GLU A 115 -24.43 -9.60 15.23
N GLY A 116 -25.54 -8.86 15.13
CA GLY A 116 -25.52 -7.38 15.11
C GLY A 116 -25.31 -6.76 13.73
N GLY A 117 -25.16 -7.57 12.67
CA GLY A 117 -25.04 -7.13 11.27
C GLY A 117 -23.73 -7.55 10.61
N ASP A 118 -23.79 -7.68 9.30
CA ASP A 118 -22.77 -8.36 8.49
C ASP A 118 -21.65 -7.45 8.02
N GLN A 119 -21.70 -6.14 8.25
CA GLN A 119 -20.81 -5.16 7.63
C GLN A 119 -20.05 -4.32 8.64
N TYR A 120 -18.78 -4.07 8.34
CA TYR A 120 -17.93 -3.16 9.08
C TYR A 120 -17.00 -2.40 8.13
N ILE A 121 -16.97 -1.08 8.29
CA ILE A 121 -16.12 -0.19 7.52
C ILE A 121 -14.99 0.31 8.42
N VAL A 122 -13.79 0.31 7.87
CA VAL A 122 -12.61 0.95 8.45
C VAL A 122 -12.03 1.93 7.43
N ALA A 123 -11.81 3.16 7.83
CA ALA A 123 -11.21 4.17 6.96
C ALA A 123 -10.07 4.89 7.66
N GLY A 124 -9.06 5.26 6.90
CA GLY A 124 -7.85 5.87 7.45
C GLY A 124 -6.79 6.18 6.40
N THR A 125 -5.54 6.16 6.83
CA THR A 125 -4.39 6.43 5.97
C THR A 125 -3.36 5.31 6.03
N TYR A 126 -2.67 5.10 4.90
CA TYR A 126 -1.39 4.42 4.84
C TYR A 126 -0.29 5.46 4.65
N GLU A 127 0.81 5.30 5.40
CA GLU A 127 2.05 6.05 5.22
C GLU A 127 3.19 5.06 5.05
N ASP A 128 3.84 5.11 3.87
CA ASP A 128 4.82 4.14 3.45
C ASP A 128 6.20 4.77 3.28
N ARG A 129 7.24 4.07 3.71
CA ARG A 129 8.61 4.22 3.22
C ARG A 129 8.88 3.13 2.19
N VAL A 130 9.41 3.52 1.05
CA VAL A 130 9.51 2.67 -0.14
C VAL A 130 10.95 2.68 -0.64
N GLU A 131 11.45 1.54 -1.08
CA GLU A 131 12.80 1.40 -1.64
C GLU A 131 12.75 0.76 -3.03
N ARG A 132 13.69 1.19 -3.89
CA ARG A 132 13.90 0.61 -5.20
C ARG A 132 14.77 -0.66 -5.08
N THR A 133 14.35 -1.71 -5.75
CA THR A 133 15.09 -2.97 -5.88
C THR A 133 15.33 -3.30 -7.36
N ALA A 134 16.10 -4.33 -7.65
CA ALA A 134 16.25 -4.85 -9.00
C ALA A 134 14.91 -5.32 -9.62
N ALA A 135 13.94 -5.70 -8.76
CA ALA A 135 12.60 -6.12 -9.16
C ALA A 135 11.54 -4.99 -9.09
N GLY A 136 11.95 -3.73 -8.99
CA GLY A 136 11.11 -2.55 -8.87
C GLY A 136 10.93 -2.07 -7.43
N TRP A 137 10.01 -1.14 -7.24
CA TRP A 137 9.74 -0.55 -5.94
C TRP A 137 9.07 -1.53 -4.98
N ARG A 138 9.42 -1.46 -3.65
CA ARG A 138 8.87 -2.28 -2.58
C ARG A 138 8.69 -1.45 -1.31
N ILE A 139 7.67 -1.76 -0.52
CA ILE A 139 7.43 -1.13 0.77
C ILE A 139 8.46 -1.67 1.78
N ARG A 140 9.21 -0.77 2.39
CA ARG A 140 10.14 -1.02 3.50
C ARG A 140 9.42 -0.97 4.84
N HIS A 141 8.48 -0.01 4.98
CA HIS A 141 7.71 0.19 6.18
C HIS A 141 6.36 0.77 5.84
N ARG A 142 5.31 0.33 6.56
CA ARG A 142 3.95 0.87 6.48
C ARG A 142 3.41 1.21 7.86
N ASP A 143 2.90 2.43 8.01
CA ASP A 143 2.03 2.82 9.11
C ASP A 143 0.56 2.87 8.61
N LEU A 144 -0.34 2.18 9.32
CA LEU A 144 -1.78 2.27 9.14
C LEU A 144 -2.38 3.06 10.30
N THR A 145 -3.03 4.18 9.99
CA THR A 145 -3.79 4.96 10.97
C THR A 145 -5.27 4.88 10.67
N VAL A 146 -6.06 4.36 11.61
CA VAL A 146 -7.53 4.37 11.53
C VAL A 146 -8.04 5.75 11.94
N LEU A 147 -8.81 6.39 11.06
CA LEU A 147 -9.43 7.71 11.34
C LEU A 147 -10.85 7.55 11.86
N TRP A 148 -11.61 6.63 11.30
CA TRP A 148 -12.98 6.33 11.73
C TRP A 148 -13.41 4.94 11.30
N THR A 149 -14.46 4.44 11.94
CA THR A 149 -15.10 3.18 11.62
C THR A 149 -16.61 3.31 11.63
N SER A 150 -17.32 2.40 10.95
CA SER A 150 -18.79 2.35 10.92
C SER A 150 -19.27 0.91 10.78
N GLY A 151 -20.46 0.62 11.30
CA GLY A 151 -21.07 -0.71 11.23
C GLY A 151 -20.75 -1.58 12.45
N ASN A 152 -20.81 -2.90 12.27
CA ASN A 152 -20.69 -3.87 13.36
C ASN A 152 -19.23 -4.26 13.61
N PRO A 153 -18.60 -3.84 14.73
CA PRO A 153 -17.21 -4.16 15.02
C PRO A 153 -16.95 -5.65 15.27
N LEU A 154 -17.97 -6.47 15.53
CA LEU A 154 -17.82 -7.92 15.70
C LEU A 154 -17.37 -8.61 14.41
N VAL A 155 -17.60 -7.98 13.25
CA VAL A 155 -17.13 -8.47 11.94
C VAL A 155 -15.60 -8.56 11.89
N ALA A 156 -14.89 -7.65 12.55
CA ALA A 156 -13.41 -7.59 12.54
C ALA A 156 -12.77 -7.88 13.92
N ARG A 157 -13.56 -8.24 14.94
CA ARG A 157 -13.03 -8.60 16.25
C ARG A 157 -12.65 -10.08 16.30
N ARG A 158 -11.38 -10.34 16.54
CA ARG A 158 -10.88 -11.63 17.03
C ARG A 158 -9.75 -11.43 18.02
#